data_3989f70ecfc18d4e89669022cc7aaf78
#
_entry.id   3989f70ecfc18d4e89669022cc7aaf78
#
_cell.length_a   1.000
_cell.length_b   1.000
_cell.length_c   1.000
_cell.angle_alpha   90.00
_cell.angle_beta   90.00
_cell.angle_gamma   90.00
#
_symmetry.space_group_name_H-M   'P 1'
#
loop_
_entity.id
_entity.type
_entity.pdbx_description
1 polymer ?
#
loop_
_entity_poly.entity_id
_entity_poly.type
_entity_poly.pdbx_seq_one_letter_code
_entity_poly.pdbx_strand_id
1 'polypeptide(L)'
;MPAKRPPRLPGASARFSRARLAHLANRFRRINWSLMVAAGLVLFVVGIPTQVRLALLSAIWTQPTVTAMLIVFGLLALSLLWSSGQRVDAWVFLYFNFRGRRPPWLDWIMLGLTQFGGGLAPAVLAAGLFLSREPDLAYELVLGSLTLALVVELAKAIFRRSRPFVRLTQTRIVGYRVRGRSFPSGHTSQAFYMAALLVEHFHLGIGAAGALLTLAALVAVTRMYIGAHYPRDVLAGAILGSVWGLLGVMIDTNFALK
;
A
#
# COMPACT_ATOMS: atom_id res chain seq x y z
N MET A 1 -52.17 -43.53 24.24
CA MET A 1 -51.21 -42.99 23.26
C MET A 1 -50.17 -42.13 23.99
N PRO A 2 -48.87 -42.45 24.02
CA PRO A 2 -47.85 -41.65 24.68
C PRO A 2 -47.46 -40.45 23.82
N ALA A 3 -47.42 -39.25 24.39
CA ALA A 3 -47.06 -38.01 23.73
C ALA A 3 -45.57 -38.02 23.29
N LYS A 4 -45.31 -37.79 21.99
CA LYS A 4 -43.95 -37.59 21.41
C LYS A 4 -43.32 -36.31 21.99
N ARG A 5 -42.19 -36.45 22.68
CA ARG A 5 -41.38 -35.31 23.11
C ARG A 5 -40.81 -34.59 21.86
N PRO A 6 -40.85 -33.25 21.85
CA PRO A 6 -40.28 -32.46 20.74
C PRO A 6 -38.75 -32.67 20.66
N PRO A 7 -38.17 -32.61 19.45
CA PRO A 7 -36.71 -32.78 19.26
C PRO A 7 -35.96 -31.65 19.99
N ARG A 8 -34.98 -32.01 20.81
CA ARG A 8 -34.07 -31.05 21.45
C ARG A 8 -33.22 -30.39 20.38
N LEU A 9 -33.38 -29.11 20.18
CA LEU A 9 -32.50 -28.29 19.35
C LEU A 9 -31.07 -28.38 19.90
N PRO A 10 -30.04 -28.58 19.06
CA PRO A 10 -28.65 -28.61 19.53
C PRO A 10 -28.32 -27.28 20.20
N GLY A 11 -27.90 -27.41 21.48
CA GLY A 11 -27.86 -26.33 22.45
C GLY A 11 -27.11 -25.07 21.99
N ALA A 12 -27.66 -23.92 22.34
CA ALA A 12 -27.08 -22.60 22.14
C ALA A 12 -25.62 -22.49 22.64
N SER A 13 -25.23 -23.29 23.64
CA SER A 13 -23.86 -23.38 24.18
C SER A 13 -22.81 -23.84 23.16
N ALA A 14 -23.14 -24.78 22.25
CA ALA A 14 -22.19 -25.26 21.24
C ALA A 14 -21.95 -24.24 20.12
N ARG A 15 -22.95 -23.41 19.77
CA ARG A 15 -22.82 -22.31 18.79
C ARG A 15 -21.99 -21.16 19.35
N PHE A 16 -22.17 -20.81 20.62
CA PHE A 16 -21.36 -19.82 21.32
C PHE A 16 -19.89 -20.23 21.46
N SER A 17 -19.63 -21.51 21.71
CA SER A 17 -18.27 -22.05 21.79
C SER A 17 -17.53 -21.97 20.44
N ARG A 18 -18.16 -22.36 19.33
CA ARG A 18 -17.56 -22.30 18.00
C ARG A 18 -17.28 -20.86 17.55
N ALA A 19 -18.16 -19.91 17.82
CA ALA A 19 -17.96 -18.51 17.51
C ALA A 19 -16.80 -17.88 18.32
N ARG A 20 -16.68 -18.23 19.63
CA ARG A 20 -15.54 -17.82 20.46
C ARG A 20 -14.22 -18.42 19.98
N LEU A 21 -14.19 -19.68 19.62
CA LEU A 21 -12.99 -20.33 19.09
C LEU A 21 -12.57 -19.74 17.75
N ALA A 22 -13.51 -19.47 16.85
CA ALA A 22 -13.22 -18.81 15.59
C ALA A 22 -12.70 -17.36 15.79
N HIS A 23 -13.23 -16.64 16.77
CA HIS A 23 -12.77 -15.30 17.14
C HIS A 23 -11.35 -15.34 17.72
N LEU A 24 -11.06 -16.29 18.61
CA LEU A 24 -9.73 -16.51 19.16
C LEU A 24 -8.73 -16.94 18.08
N ALA A 25 -9.06 -17.89 17.23
CA ALA A 25 -8.21 -18.32 16.12
C ALA A 25 -7.89 -17.17 15.16
N ASN A 26 -8.88 -16.31 14.85
CA ASN A 26 -8.67 -15.11 14.05
C ASN A 26 -7.81 -14.06 14.77
N ARG A 27 -7.90 -13.96 16.09
CA ARG A 27 -7.05 -13.06 16.91
C ARG A 27 -5.61 -13.57 16.95
N PHE A 28 -5.39 -14.86 17.19
CA PHE A 28 -4.06 -15.49 17.14
C PHE A 28 -3.41 -15.36 15.77
N ARG A 29 -4.14 -15.62 14.68
CA ARG A 29 -3.63 -15.45 13.31
C ARG A 29 -3.23 -14.00 13.01
N ARG A 30 -3.97 -13.00 13.53
CA ARG A 30 -3.62 -11.57 13.36
C ARG A 30 -2.40 -11.15 14.18
N ILE A 31 -2.27 -11.67 15.40
CA ILE A 31 -1.12 -11.42 16.26
C ILE A 31 0.14 -12.02 15.61
N ASN A 32 0.06 -13.28 15.16
CA ASN A 32 1.17 -13.93 14.49
C ASN A 32 1.61 -13.20 13.22
N TRP A 33 0.67 -12.72 12.39
CA TRP A 33 1.00 -11.93 11.21
C TRP A 33 1.71 -10.62 11.56
N SER A 34 1.22 -9.88 12.53
CA SER A 34 1.86 -8.62 12.99
C SER A 34 3.25 -8.88 13.60
N LEU A 35 3.42 -9.97 14.32
CA LEU A 35 4.71 -10.38 14.87
C LEU A 35 5.66 -10.81 13.76
N MET A 36 5.19 -11.56 12.75
CA MET A 36 6.00 -11.95 11.59
C MET A 36 6.47 -10.73 10.79
N VAL A 37 5.58 -9.74 10.56
CA VAL A 37 5.94 -8.49 9.89
C VAL A 37 6.95 -7.70 10.72
N ALA A 38 6.75 -7.61 12.04
CA ALA A 38 7.68 -6.92 12.94
C ALA A 38 9.03 -7.64 12.99
N ALA A 39 9.04 -8.97 13.11
CA ALA A 39 10.25 -9.77 13.08
C ALA A 39 10.98 -9.64 11.72
N GLY A 40 10.26 -9.69 10.62
CA GLY A 40 10.80 -9.46 9.28
C GLY A 40 11.45 -8.07 9.15
N LEU A 41 10.81 -7.03 9.70
CA LEU A 41 11.39 -5.68 9.71
C LEU A 41 12.66 -5.62 10.57
N VAL A 42 12.64 -6.22 11.77
CA VAL A 42 13.83 -6.27 12.64
C VAL A 42 14.96 -7.01 11.94
N LEU A 43 14.70 -8.18 11.38
CA LEU A 43 15.70 -8.95 10.62
C LEU A 43 16.21 -8.17 9.40
N PHE A 44 15.32 -7.45 8.70
CA PHE A 44 15.70 -6.57 7.61
C PHE A 44 16.63 -5.46 8.09
N VAL A 45 16.24 -4.69 9.12
CA VAL A 45 17.05 -3.59 9.67
C VAL A 45 18.39 -4.09 10.23
N VAL A 46 18.41 -5.23 10.91
CA VAL A 46 19.63 -5.85 11.44
C VAL A 46 20.51 -6.42 10.33
N GLY A 47 19.89 -7.01 9.28
CA GLY A 47 20.58 -7.59 8.13
C GLY A 47 21.14 -6.56 7.15
N ILE A 48 20.67 -5.31 7.19
CA ILE A 48 21.23 -4.22 6.38
C ILE A 48 22.67 -3.93 6.83
N PRO A 49 23.66 -3.91 5.92
CA PRO A 49 25.03 -3.51 6.24
C PRO A 49 25.08 -2.14 6.92
N THR A 50 25.97 -1.99 7.88
CA THR A 50 26.09 -0.72 8.65
C THR A 50 26.27 0.49 7.75
N GLN A 51 27.02 0.33 6.67
CA GLN A 51 27.24 1.40 5.67
C GLN A 51 25.93 1.86 5.02
N VAL A 52 25.04 0.92 4.62
CA VAL A 52 23.71 1.24 4.06
C VAL A 52 22.84 1.93 5.10
N ARG A 53 22.85 1.48 6.36
CA ARG A 53 22.12 2.15 7.45
C ARG A 53 22.59 3.58 7.67
N LEU A 54 23.91 3.81 7.65
CA LEU A 54 24.47 5.15 7.77
C LEU A 54 24.13 6.02 6.56
N ALA A 55 24.17 5.45 5.33
CA ALA A 55 23.74 6.16 4.12
C ALA A 55 22.26 6.56 4.19
N LEU A 56 21.38 5.67 4.63
CA LEU A 56 19.95 5.99 4.83
C LEU A 56 19.74 7.09 5.88
N LEU A 57 20.44 7.01 7.00
CA LEU A 57 20.37 8.04 8.05
C LEU A 57 20.93 9.38 7.55
N SER A 58 22.08 9.37 6.85
CA SER A 58 22.63 10.59 6.28
C SER A 58 21.71 11.22 5.24
N ALA A 59 21.04 10.40 4.41
CA ALA A 59 20.07 10.87 3.43
C ALA A 59 18.94 11.70 4.04
N ILE A 60 18.42 11.28 5.21
CA ILE A 60 17.39 12.04 5.94
C ILE A 60 17.90 13.43 6.34
N TRP A 61 19.17 13.57 6.70
CA TRP A 61 19.75 14.86 7.13
C TRP A 61 20.25 15.72 5.98
N THR A 62 20.72 15.10 4.90
CA THR A 62 21.36 15.81 3.78
C THR A 62 20.38 16.11 2.64
N GLN A 63 19.23 15.43 2.59
CA GLN A 63 18.24 15.59 1.51
C GLN A 63 16.96 16.23 2.03
N PRO A 64 16.83 17.56 1.90
CA PRO A 64 15.66 18.28 2.42
C PRO A 64 14.35 17.81 1.80
N THR A 65 14.36 17.36 0.54
CA THR A 65 13.18 16.81 -0.14
C THR A 65 12.67 15.55 0.55
N VAL A 66 13.55 14.58 0.83
CA VAL A 66 13.20 13.33 1.52
C VAL A 66 12.66 13.63 2.92
N THR A 67 13.33 14.50 3.65
CA THR A 67 12.92 14.93 5.00
C THR A 67 11.54 15.60 4.97
N ALA A 68 11.32 16.54 4.06
CA ALA A 68 10.02 17.21 3.92
C ALA A 68 8.91 16.20 3.58
N MET A 69 9.16 15.25 2.67
CA MET A 69 8.19 14.22 2.32
C MET A 69 7.87 13.30 3.51
N LEU A 70 8.86 12.92 4.31
CA LEU A 70 8.64 12.11 5.52
C LEU A 70 7.85 12.88 6.58
N ILE A 71 8.11 14.18 6.74
CA ILE A 71 7.31 15.05 7.63
C ILE A 71 5.86 15.10 7.13
N VAL A 72 5.62 15.33 5.83
CA VAL A 72 4.26 15.36 5.26
C VAL A 72 3.57 14.00 5.42
N PHE A 73 4.28 12.89 5.23
CA PHE A 73 3.73 11.55 5.52
C PHE A 73 3.30 11.42 6.99
N GLY A 74 4.15 11.86 7.92
CA GLY A 74 3.84 11.86 9.37
C GLY A 74 2.62 12.73 9.70
N LEU A 75 2.52 13.93 9.11
CA LEU A 75 1.36 14.81 9.28
C LEU A 75 0.08 14.19 8.71
N LEU A 76 0.15 13.54 7.54
CA LEU A 76 -0.99 12.80 6.99
C LEU A 76 -1.41 11.65 7.90
N ALA A 77 -0.45 10.91 8.46
CA ALA A 77 -0.72 9.83 9.39
C ALA A 77 -1.38 10.35 10.69
N LEU A 78 -0.85 11.42 11.27
CA LEU A 78 -1.44 12.08 12.45
C LEU A 78 -2.84 12.63 12.15
N SER A 79 -3.06 13.16 10.95
CA SER A 79 -4.37 13.68 10.54
C SER A 79 -5.47 12.62 10.55
N LEU A 80 -5.13 11.31 10.54
CA LEU A 80 -6.12 10.23 10.66
C LEU A 80 -6.85 10.22 12.01
N LEU A 81 -6.29 10.85 13.04
CA LEU A 81 -6.92 11.01 14.34
C LEU A 81 -8.04 12.06 14.32
N TRP A 82 -8.06 12.92 13.31
CA TRP A 82 -9.00 14.05 13.21
C TRP A 82 -10.32 13.65 12.57
N SER A 83 -11.42 13.86 13.30
CA SER A 83 -12.77 13.51 12.82
C SER A 83 -13.22 14.34 11.61
N SER A 84 -12.89 15.64 11.59
CA SER A 84 -13.20 16.53 10.45
C SER A 84 -12.47 16.07 9.18
N GLY A 85 -11.20 15.67 9.29
CA GLY A 85 -10.46 15.11 8.17
C GLY A 85 -11.04 13.80 7.65
N GLN A 86 -11.67 12.97 8.52
CA GLN A 86 -12.38 11.77 8.07
C GLN A 86 -13.62 12.10 7.23
N ARG A 87 -14.31 13.22 7.53
CA ARG A 87 -15.46 13.69 6.73
C ARG A 87 -15.04 14.18 5.34
N VAL A 88 -13.95 14.96 5.27
CA VAL A 88 -13.38 15.41 3.99
C VAL A 88 -12.96 14.22 3.15
N ASP A 89 -12.26 13.24 3.73
CA ASP A 89 -11.89 12.00 3.05
C ASP A 89 -13.10 11.27 2.47
N ALA A 90 -14.16 11.13 3.25
CA ALA A 90 -15.39 10.45 2.81
C ALA A 90 -16.05 11.21 1.66
N TRP A 91 -16.12 12.55 1.74
CA TRP A 91 -16.70 13.38 0.70
C TRP A 91 -15.93 13.30 -0.62
N VAL A 92 -14.61 13.50 -0.58
CA VAL A 92 -13.75 13.39 -1.77
C VAL A 92 -13.78 11.97 -2.33
N PHE A 93 -13.71 10.94 -1.47
CA PHE A 93 -13.83 9.55 -1.90
C PHE A 93 -15.12 9.30 -2.66
N LEU A 94 -16.27 9.74 -2.14
CA LEU A 94 -17.57 9.56 -2.79
C LEU A 94 -17.66 10.29 -4.14
N TYR A 95 -17.00 11.42 -4.28
CA TYR A 95 -16.89 12.11 -5.56
C TYR A 95 -16.26 11.21 -6.63
N PHE A 96 -15.16 10.53 -6.30
CA PHE A 96 -14.47 9.63 -7.23
C PHE A 96 -15.17 8.28 -7.39
N ASN A 97 -15.82 7.77 -6.35
CA ASN A 97 -16.38 6.41 -6.33
C ASN A 97 -17.83 6.35 -6.82
N PHE A 98 -18.69 7.28 -6.39
CA PHE A 98 -20.15 7.14 -6.51
C PHE A 98 -20.80 8.02 -7.58
N ARG A 99 -20.15 9.03 -8.13
CA ARG A 99 -20.79 10.01 -9.02
C ARG A 99 -21.26 9.43 -10.35
N GLY A 100 -22.60 9.28 -10.51
CA GLY A 100 -23.30 8.97 -11.75
C GLY A 100 -23.28 7.51 -12.22
N ARG A 101 -24.08 7.21 -13.23
CA ARG A 101 -24.00 5.95 -13.98
C ARG A 101 -22.71 5.94 -14.78
N ARG A 102 -21.86 4.96 -14.51
CA ARG A 102 -20.59 4.79 -15.23
C ARG A 102 -20.68 3.65 -16.20
N PRO A 103 -20.20 3.84 -17.42
CA PRO A 103 -20.25 2.80 -18.44
C PRO A 103 -19.30 1.64 -18.04
N PRO A 104 -19.65 0.38 -18.34
CA PRO A 104 -18.84 -0.79 -17.97
C PRO A 104 -17.41 -0.76 -18.52
N TRP A 105 -17.18 -0.15 -19.69
CA TRP A 105 -15.84 -0.04 -20.27
C TRP A 105 -14.88 0.79 -19.38
N LEU A 106 -15.40 1.79 -18.67
CA LEU A 106 -14.58 2.59 -17.75
C LEU A 106 -14.10 1.75 -16.54
N ASP A 107 -14.93 0.83 -16.06
CA ASP A 107 -14.54 -0.09 -15.00
C ASP A 107 -13.38 -0.98 -15.44
N TRP A 108 -13.40 -1.50 -16.66
CA TRP A 108 -12.31 -2.29 -17.22
C TRP A 108 -11.03 -1.49 -17.37
N ILE A 109 -11.11 -0.24 -17.84
CA ILE A 109 -9.95 0.66 -17.91
C ILE A 109 -9.35 0.88 -16.51
N MET A 110 -10.19 1.19 -15.51
CA MET A 110 -9.72 1.44 -14.13
C MET A 110 -9.13 0.17 -13.48
N LEU A 111 -9.69 -1.00 -13.77
CA LEU A 111 -9.14 -2.29 -13.34
C LEU A 111 -7.82 -2.62 -14.06
N GLY A 112 -7.67 -2.25 -15.31
CA GLY A 112 -6.43 -2.40 -16.08
C GLY A 112 -5.34 -1.46 -15.54
N LEU A 113 -5.65 -0.17 -15.42
CA LEU A 113 -4.70 0.84 -14.92
C LEU A 113 -4.21 0.53 -13.50
N THR A 114 -5.07 0.01 -12.62
CA THR A 114 -4.64 -0.32 -11.25
C THR A 114 -3.57 -1.41 -11.21
N GLN A 115 -3.43 -2.26 -12.26
CA GLN A 115 -2.42 -3.31 -12.31
C GLN A 115 -0.99 -2.76 -12.38
N PHE A 116 -0.79 -1.53 -12.91
CA PHE A 116 0.52 -0.88 -12.90
C PHE A 116 1.03 -0.57 -11.48
N GLY A 117 0.19 -0.62 -10.46
CA GLY A 117 0.61 -0.58 -9.06
C GLY A 117 0.53 -1.94 -8.35
N GLY A 118 0.14 -2.99 -9.05
CA GLY A 118 0.06 -4.36 -8.53
C GLY A 118 1.42 -5.05 -8.43
N GLY A 119 1.48 -6.17 -7.72
CA GLY A 119 2.74 -6.91 -7.52
C GLY A 119 3.35 -7.51 -8.80
N LEU A 120 2.56 -7.68 -9.87
CA LEU A 120 3.07 -8.16 -11.15
C LEU A 120 3.83 -7.08 -11.92
N ALA A 121 3.45 -5.81 -11.78
CA ALA A 121 4.08 -4.70 -12.51
C ALA A 121 5.60 -4.59 -12.26
N PRO A 122 6.09 -4.56 -10.99
CA PRO A 122 7.53 -4.52 -10.74
C PRO A 122 8.26 -5.78 -11.24
N ALA A 123 7.63 -6.95 -11.22
CA ALA A 123 8.23 -8.18 -11.74
C ALA A 123 8.42 -8.13 -13.27
N VAL A 124 7.40 -7.67 -14.00
CA VAL A 124 7.47 -7.51 -15.45
C VAL A 124 8.50 -6.43 -15.82
N LEU A 125 8.51 -5.31 -15.10
CA LEU A 125 9.47 -4.23 -15.33
C LEU A 125 10.91 -4.70 -15.04
N ALA A 126 11.13 -5.42 -13.92
CA ALA A 126 12.45 -5.96 -13.58
C ALA A 126 12.94 -6.96 -14.63
N ALA A 127 12.07 -7.82 -15.14
CA ALA A 127 12.42 -8.73 -16.23
C ALA A 127 12.81 -7.94 -17.49
N GLY A 128 12.08 -6.88 -17.85
CA GLY A 128 12.41 -6.00 -18.97
C GLY A 128 13.79 -5.32 -18.80
N LEU A 129 14.06 -4.77 -17.62
CA LEU A 129 15.33 -4.13 -17.28
C LEU A 129 16.49 -5.13 -17.36
N PHE A 130 16.32 -6.33 -16.82
CA PHE A 130 17.33 -7.38 -16.87
C PHE A 130 17.67 -7.78 -18.32
N LEU A 131 16.66 -7.91 -19.17
CA LEU A 131 16.83 -8.20 -20.60
C LEU A 131 17.47 -7.03 -21.37
N SER A 132 17.24 -5.79 -20.92
CA SER A 132 17.84 -4.57 -21.49
C SER A 132 19.28 -4.30 -20.99
N ARG A 133 19.89 -5.27 -20.31
CA ARG A 133 21.24 -5.18 -19.73
C ARG A 133 21.40 -4.16 -18.59
N GLU A 134 20.31 -3.91 -17.85
CA GLU A 134 20.29 -3.11 -16.63
C GLU A 134 19.99 -4.00 -15.40
N PRO A 135 20.87 -5.01 -15.11
CA PRO A 135 20.59 -5.98 -14.05
C PRO A 135 20.59 -5.35 -12.67
N ASP A 136 21.45 -4.36 -12.41
CA ASP A 136 21.56 -3.71 -11.10
C ASP A 136 20.27 -2.96 -10.77
N LEU A 137 19.74 -2.21 -11.73
CA LEU A 137 18.44 -1.54 -11.58
C LEU A 137 17.28 -2.55 -11.42
N ALA A 138 17.35 -3.70 -12.11
CA ALA A 138 16.36 -4.77 -11.92
C ALA A 138 16.41 -5.33 -10.51
N TYR A 139 17.59 -5.57 -9.93
CA TYR A 139 17.75 -6.00 -8.54
C TYR A 139 17.25 -4.94 -7.55
N GLU A 140 17.64 -3.68 -7.77
CA GLU A 140 17.17 -2.55 -6.97
C GLU A 140 15.65 -2.45 -6.97
N LEU A 141 15.02 -2.55 -8.15
CA LEU A 141 13.58 -2.54 -8.31
C LEU A 141 12.89 -3.65 -7.52
N VAL A 142 13.41 -4.88 -7.57
CA VAL A 142 12.84 -6.03 -6.84
C VAL A 142 13.01 -5.84 -5.34
N LEU A 143 14.23 -5.56 -4.87
CA LEU A 143 14.51 -5.39 -3.44
C LEU A 143 13.74 -4.21 -2.85
N GLY A 144 13.71 -3.08 -3.55
CA GLY A 144 12.95 -1.91 -3.15
C GLY A 144 11.44 -2.17 -3.10
N SER A 145 10.88 -2.93 -4.07
CA SER A 145 9.47 -3.33 -4.05
C SER A 145 9.15 -4.21 -2.84
N LEU A 146 10.00 -5.19 -2.52
CA LEU A 146 9.80 -6.09 -1.38
C LEU A 146 9.89 -5.34 -0.04
N THR A 147 10.88 -4.47 0.11
CA THR A 147 11.08 -3.68 1.32
C THR A 147 9.99 -2.63 1.49
N LEU A 148 9.55 -1.97 0.42
CA LEU A 148 8.40 -1.07 0.43
C LEU A 148 7.12 -1.80 0.83
N ALA A 149 6.88 -3.00 0.30
CA ALA A 149 5.72 -3.81 0.67
C ALA A 149 5.74 -4.14 2.18
N LEU A 150 6.90 -4.47 2.73
CA LEU A 150 7.08 -4.72 4.17
C LEU A 150 6.73 -3.48 5.00
N VAL A 151 7.24 -2.31 4.62
CA VAL A 151 6.95 -1.03 5.30
C VAL A 151 5.47 -0.65 5.20
N VAL A 152 4.85 -0.85 4.04
CA VAL A 152 3.41 -0.64 3.84
C VAL A 152 2.58 -1.55 4.75
N GLU A 153 2.92 -2.84 4.86
CA GLU A 153 2.18 -3.76 5.74
C GLU A 153 2.40 -3.43 7.22
N LEU A 154 3.61 -2.99 7.61
CA LEU A 154 3.88 -2.49 8.96
C LEU A 154 3.01 -1.26 9.28
N ALA A 155 3.00 -0.27 8.38
CA ALA A 155 2.15 0.92 8.53
C ALA A 155 0.67 0.54 8.65
N LYS A 156 0.17 -0.42 7.85
CA LYS A 156 -1.20 -0.95 7.97
C LYS A 156 -1.45 -1.61 9.32
N ALA A 157 -0.47 -2.31 9.88
CA ALA A 157 -0.58 -2.95 11.21
C ALA A 157 -0.64 -1.90 12.33
N ILE A 158 0.07 -0.78 12.20
CA ILE A 158 0.10 0.34 13.16
C ILE A 158 -1.21 1.14 13.08
N PHE A 159 -1.53 1.69 11.93
CA PHE A 159 -2.65 2.66 11.78
C PHE A 159 -4.03 2.00 11.74
N ARG A 160 -4.15 0.74 11.39
CA ARG A 160 -5.36 -0.10 11.43
C ARG A 160 -6.61 0.54 10.82
N ARG A 161 -6.45 1.45 9.85
CA ARG A 161 -7.56 2.17 9.22
C ARG A 161 -8.49 1.22 8.46
N SER A 162 -9.80 1.33 8.69
CA SER A 162 -10.82 0.57 7.96
C SER A 162 -10.96 1.11 6.53
N ARG A 163 -11.26 0.23 5.57
CA ARG A 163 -11.51 0.62 4.17
C ARG A 163 -12.85 1.34 3.99
N PRO A 164 -13.03 2.14 2.90
CA PRO A 164 -14.26 2.87 2.63
C PRO A 164 -15.51 1.99 2.70
N PHE A 165 -15.52 0.85 2.02
CA PHE A 165 -16.67 -0.06 1.96
C PHE A 165 -17.05 -0.73 3.30
N VAL A 166 -16.23 -0.58 4.33
CA VAL A 166 -16.56 -1.04 5.70
C VAL A 166 -17.35 0.01 6.48
N ARG A 167 -17.13 1.29 6.17
CA ARG A 167 -17.73 2.42 6.90
C ARG A 167 -18.83 3.13 6.10
N LEU A 168 -18.73 3.14 4.78
CA LEU A 168 -19.65 3.84 3.88
C LEU A 168 -20.48 2.80 3.13
N THR A 169 -21.74 2.63 3.51
CA THR A 169 -22.67 1.64 2.94
C THR A 169 -22.91 1.85 1.45
N GLN A 170 -22.83 3.09 0.98
CA GLN A 170 -23.03 3.50 -0.41
C GLN A 170 -21.78 3.31 -1.30
N THR A 171 -20.69 2.71 -0.77
CA THR A 171 -19.48 2.50 -1.55
C THR A 171 -19.72 1.50 -2.69
N ARG A 172 -19.45 1.92 -3.91
CA ARG A 172 -19.40 1.05 -5.07
C ARG A 172 -18.08 0.29 -5.11
N ILE A 173 -18.13 -1.03 -5.20
CA ILE A 173 -16.95 -1.88 -5.33
C ILE A 173 -16.86 -2.35 -6.77
N VAL A 174 -15.73 -2.05 -7.42
CA VAL A 174 -15.44 -2.51 -8.78
C VAL A 174 -14.38 -3.60 -8.72
N GLY A 175 -14.67 -4.74 -9.33
CA GLY A 175 -13.84 -5.94 -9.25
C GLY A 175 -14.02 -6.69 -7.93
N TYR A 176 -12.89 -7.07 -7.29
CA TYR A 176 -12.94 -7.87 -6.07
C TYR A 176 -12.80 -7.01 -4.79
N ARG A 177 -13.41 -7.49 -3.71
CA ARG A 177 -13.31 -6.85 -2.39
C ARG A 177 -11.93 -7.06 -1.78
N VAL A 178 -11.12 -6.01 -1.76
CA VAL A 178 -9.75 -6.05 -1.21
C VAL A 178 -9.79 -6.26 0.30
N ARG A 179 -9.06 -7.25 0.80
CA ARG A 179 -8.95 -7.53 2.24
C ARG A 179 -7.91 -6.65 2.93
N GLY A 180 -7.94 -6.62 4.27
CA GLY A 180 -6.93 -5.92 5.10
C GLY A 180 -7.23 -4.45 5.34
N ARG A 181 -6.21 -3.70 5.78
CA ARG A 181 -6.30 -2.30 6.20
C ARG A 181 -6.14 -1.34 5.03
N SER A 182 -6.56 -0.07 5.23
CA SER A 182 -6.64 0.91 4.16
C SER A 182 -5.37 1.76 4.02
N PHE A 183 -4.77 2.20 5.12
CA PHE A 183 -3.67 3.18 5.11
C PHE A 183 -2.29 2.53 5.32
N PRO A 184 -1.29 2.89 4.53
CA PRO A 184 -1.35 3.59 3.24
C PRO A 184 -1.74 2.67 2.07
N SER A 185 -1.94 3.25 0.87
CA SER A 185 -2.27 2.49 -0.34
C SER A 185 -1.03 1.83 -0.96
N GLY A 186 -0.94 0.49 -0.90
CA GLY A 186 0.19 -0.24 -1.44
C GLY A 186 0.35 -0.14 -2.96
N HIS A 187 -0.75 -0.19 -3.75
CA HIS A 187 -0.69 0.00 -5.20
C HIS A 187 -0.16 1.38 -5.58
N THR A 188 -0.61 2.41 -4.86
CA THR A 188 -0.13 3.78 -5.08
C THR A 188 1.35 3.90 -4.70
N SER A 189 1.75 3.33 -3.55
CA SER A 189 3.16 3.32 -3.14
C SER A 189 4.04 2.65 -4.20
N GLN A 190 3.62 1.50 -4.71
CA GLN A 190 4.37 0.77 -5.73
C GLN A 190 4.50 1.55 -7.03
N ALA A 191 3.41 2.17 -7.52
CA ALA A 191 3.42 2.95 -8.75
C ALA A 191 4.34 4.18 -8.64
N PHE A 192 4.27 4.92 -7.53
CA PHE A 192 5.13 6.08 -7.30
C PHE A 192 6.59 5.69 -7.04
N TYR A 193 6.83 4.55 -6.40
CA TYR A 193 8.17 4.00 -6.25
C TYR A 193 8.83 3.74 -7.62
N MET A 194 8.15 3.00 -8.48
CA MET A 194 8.67 2.70 -9.82
C MET A 194 8.88 3.98 -10.63
N ALA A 195 7.94 4.93 -10.57
CA ALA A 195 8.07 6.20 -11.28
C ALA A 195 9.28 7.00 -10.78
N ALA A 196 9.43 7.18 -9.46
CA ALA A 196 10.54 7.94 -8.88
C ALA A 196 11.88 7.27 -9.16
N LEU A 197 11.98 5.94 -9.00
CA LEU A 197 13.19 5.18 -9.29
C LEU A 197 13.65 5.38 -10.75
N LEU A 198 12.73 5.21 -11.72
CA LEU A 198 13.07 5.34 -13.14
C LEU A 198 13.42 6.79 -13.51
N VAL A 199 12.70 7.77 -12.97
CA VAL A 199 12.97 9.20 -13.22
C VAL A 199 14.38 9.57 -12.76
N GLU A 200 14.75 9.19 -11.55
CA GLU A 200 16.06 9.53 -10.98
C GLU A 200 17.18 8.72 -11.61
N HIS A 201 17.01 7.41 -11.78
CA HIS A 201 18.07 6.56 -12.33
C HIS A 201 18.44 6.95 -13.77
N PHE A 202 17.44 7.19 -14.62
CA PHE A 202 17.67 7.57 -16.02
C PHE A 202 17.78 9.09 -16.24
N HIS A 203 17.75 9.90 -15.17
CA HIS A 203 17.77 11.37 -15.25
C HIS A 203 16.76 11.91 -16.27
N LEU A 204 15.53 11.41 -16.22
CA LEU A 204 14.51 11.67 -17.24
C LEU A 204 14.14 13.15 -17.29
N GLY A 205 14.07 13.69 -18.49
CA GLY A 205 13.59 15.05 -18.71
C GLY A 205 12.12 15.23 -18.29
N ILE A 206 11.71 16.47 -18.10
CA ILE A 206 10.42 16.87 -17.51
C ILE A 206 9.20 16.22 -18.18
N GLY A 207 9.25 15.97 -19.50
CA GLY A 207 8.16 15.33 -20.24
C GLY A 207 7.99 13.86 -19.86
N ALA A 208 9.09 13.07 -19.87
CA ALA A 208 9.07 11.65 -19.52
C ALA A 208 8.78 11.45 -18.03
N ALA A 209 9.38 12.26 -17.16
CA ALA A 209 9.10 12.26 -15.73
C ALA A 209 7.62 12.57 -15.46
N GLY A 210 7.08 13.59 -16.12
CA GLY A 210 5.66 13.96 -16.02
C GLY A 210 4.72 12.84 -16.48
N ALA A 211 5.07 12.11 -17.55
CA ALA A 211 4.28 10.98 -18.03
C ALA A 211 4.24 9.83 -17.01
N LEU A 212 5.39 9.44 -16.44
CA LEU A 212 5.47 8.39 -15.41
C LEU A 212 4.72 8.76 -14.13
N LEU A 213 4.90 9.99 -13.64
CA LEU A 213 4.19 10.49 -12.46
C LEU A 213 2.68 10.60 -12.70
N THR A 214 2.27 10.97 -13.93
CA THR A 214 0.84 10.98 -14.31
C THR A 214 0.27 9.57 -14.29
N LEU A 215 0.98 8.58 -14.83
CA LEU A 215 0.56 7.17 -14.76
C LEU A 215 0.41 6.71 -13.30
N ALA A 216 1.38 7.04 -12.45
CA ALA A 216 1.30 6.71 -11.00
C ALA A 216 0.11 7.42 -10.32
N ALA A 217 -0.18 8.68 -10.68
CA ALA A 217 -1.34 9.41 -10.19
C ALA A 217 -2.67 8.80 -10.70
N LEU A 218 -2.72 8.33 -11.93
CA LEU A 218 -3.88 7.59 -12.45
C LEU A 218 -4.10 6.30 -11.66
N VAL A 219 -3.03 5.54 -11.32
CA VAL A 219 -3.15 4.39 -10.41
C VAL A 219 -3.77 4.82 -9.08
N ALA A 220 -3.32 5.94 -8.47
CA ALA A 220 -3.90 6.46 -7.23
C ALA A 220 -5.40 6.77 -7.37
N VAL A 221 -5.83 7.39 -8.47
CA VAL A 221 -7.25 7.65 -8.77
C VAL A 221 -8.04 6.36 -8.89
N THR A 222 -7.49 5.33 -9.55
CA THR A 222 -8.17 4.03 -9.66
C THR A 222 -8.49 3.43 -8.30
N ARG A 223 -7.62 3.63 -7.29
CA ARG A 223 -7.83 3.07 -5.93
C ARG A 223 -9.04 3.66 -5.22
N MET A 224 -9.33 4.95 -5.46
CA MET A 224 -10.55 5.60 -4.98
C MET A 224 -11.75 5.17 -5.82
N TYR A 225 -11.60 5.13 -7.14
CA TYR A 225 -12.66 4.73 -8.07
C TYR A 225 -13.21 3.33 -7.78
N ILE A 226 -12.34 2.33 -7.59
CA ILE A 226 -12.75 0.95 -7.32
C ILE A 226 -13.25 0.71 -5.89
N GLY A 227 -13.24 1.73 -5.03
CA GLY A 227 -13.75 1.63 -3.66
C GLY A 227 -12.76 1.13 -2.62
N ALA A 228 -11.46 1.04 -2.95
CA ALA A 228 -10.46 0.40 -2.10
C ALA A 228 -9.84 1.31 -1.04
N HIS A 229 -9.64 2.61 -1.33
CA HIS A 229 -8.86 3.52 -0.52
C HIS A 229 -9.47 4.93 -0.46
N TYR A 230 -9.22 5.63 0.66
CA TYR A 230 -9.53 7.06 0.81
C TYR A 230 -8.44 7.95 0.19
N PRO A 231 -8.72 9.25 -0.05
CA PRO A 231 -7.72 10.21 -0.58
C PRO A 231 -6.42 10.23 0.22
N ARG A 232 -6.48 10.32 1.56
CA ARG A 232 -5.27 10.34 2.39
C ARG A 232 -4.46 9.03 2.33
N ASP A 233 -5.11 7.89 2.07
CA ASP A 233 -4.40 6.62 1.88
C ASP A 233 -3.55 6.64 0.61
N VAL A 234 -4.08 7.22 -0.47
CA VAL A 234 -3.35 7.32 -1.75
C VAL A 234 -2.30 8.41 -1.71
N LEU A 235 -2.56 9.56 -1.07
CA LEU A 235 -1.56 10.60 -0.87
C LEU A 235 -0.37 10.08 -0.05
N ALA A 236 -0.63 9.42 1.08
CA ALA A 236 0.42 8.81 1.89
C ALA A 236 1.17 7.73 1.11
N GLY A 237 0.47 6.94 0.29
CA GLY A 237 1.08 5.98 -0.60
C GLY A 237 2.00 6.61 -1.63
N ALA A 238 1.58 7.71 -2.26
CA ALA A 238 2.37 8.45 -3.24
C ALA A 238 3.68 8.97 -2.61
N ILE A 239 3.57 9.61 -1.45
CA ILE A 239 4.74 10.13 -0.72
C ILE A 239 5.69 9.01 -0.34
N LEU A 240 5.18 7.94 0.29
CA LEU A 240 6.00 6.82 0.73
C LEU A 240 6.72 6.14 -0.44
N GLY A 241 6.02 5.93 -1.56
CA GLY A 241 6.61 5.35 -2.77
C GLY A 241 7.70 6.24 -3.36
N SER A 242 7.45 7.55 -3.50
CA SER A 242 8.45 8.49 -4.00
C SER A 242 9.69 8.55 -3.11
N VAL A 243 9.52 8.63 -1.80
CA VAL A 243 10.65 8.57 -0.84
C VAL A 243 11.46 7.29 -1.04
N TRP A 244 10.79 6.15 -1.22
CA TRP A 244 11.46 4.87 -1.40
C TRP A 244 12.29 4.82 -2.70
N GLY A 245 11.78 5.40 -3.80
CA GLY A 245 12.51 5.51 -5.07
C GLY A 245 13.74 6.41 -4.97
N LEU A 246 13.59 7.59 -4.33
CA LEU A 246 14.71 8.51 -4.11
C LEU A 246 15.80 7.88 -3.23
N LEU A 247 15.43 7.17 -2.17
CA LEU A 247 16.38 6.48 -1.28
C LEU A 247 17.10 5.34 -1.99
N GLY A 248 16.43 4.60 -2.88
CA GLY A 248 17.03 3.53 -3.67
C GLY A 248 18.21 4.05 -4.50
N VAL A 249 17.97 5.03 -5.36
CA VAL A 249 19.02 5.63 -6.20
C VAL A 249 20.17 6.23 -5.39
N MET A 250 19.87 6.82 -4.24
CA MET A 250 20.92 7.37 -3.37
C MET A 250 21.82 6.26 -2.76
N ILE A 251 21.26 5.10 -2.46
CA ILE A 251 22.04 3.96 -1.99
C ILE A 251 22.95 3.49 -3.12
N ASP A 252 22.40 3.29 -4.32
CA ASP A 252 23.16 2.82 -5.48
C ASP A 252 24.33 3.76 -5.80
N THR A 253 24.10 5.05 -5.91
CA THR A 253 25.17 6.05 -6.17
C THR A 253 26.25 6.07 -5.10
N ASN A 254 25.93 5.85 -3.81
CA ASN A 254 26.92 5.80 -2.74
C ASN A 254 27.74 4.49 -2.73
N PHE A 255 27.21 3.41 -3.32
CA PHE A 255 27.92 2.12 -3.41
C PHE A 255 28.66 1.95 -4.73
N ALA A 256 28.18 2.53 -5.84
CA ALA A 256 28.85 2.49 -7.14
C ALA A 256 30.16 3.32 -7.17
N LEU A 257 30.34 4.24 -6.21
CA LEU A 257 31.56 5.09 -6.10
C LEU A 257 32.65 4.46 -5.23
N LYS A 258 32.52 3.20 -4.82
CA LYS A 258 33.53 2.44 -4.07
C LYS A 258 33.93 1.17 -4.77
#